data_bb088b5b0947186c0dc44f1a95648edf
#
_entry.id   bb088b5b0947186c0dc44f1a95648edf
#
_cell.length_a   1.000
_cell.length_b   1.000
_cell.length_c   1.000
_cell.angle_alpha   90.00
_cell.angle_beta   90.00
_cell.angle_gamma   90.00
#
_symmetry.space_group_name_H-M   'P 1'
#
loop_
_entity.id
_entity.type
_entity.pdbx_description
1 polymer ?
#
loop_
_entity_poly.entity_id
_entity_poly.type
_entity_poly.pdbx_seq_one_letter_code
_entity_poly.pdbx_strand_id
1 'polypeptide(L)'
;VKTIINLAKNPTGSNVSLRILNEDDDEKDLLFVLNDNIADGFDVSWIWDINFNNLNNVTRIVTSGTRAYDIAIRIKTSGFPAEKIEPYLDLKEAVKSLYKTSTKKYVIANYTALLPTRQALKEIKNERN
;
A
#
# COMPACT_ATOMS: atom_id res chain seq x y z
N VAL A 1 3.25 13.89 -10.17
CA VAL A 1 2.85 12.48 -10.03
C VAL A 1 1.51 12.41 -9.30
N LYS A 2 0.55 11.76 -9.92
CA LYS A 2 -0.78 11.60 -9.32
C LYS A 2 -0.76 10.51 -8.25
N THR A 3 -1.32 10.82 -7.08
CA THR A 3 -1.44 9.88 -5.97
C THR A 3 -2.90 9.75 -5.56
N ILE A 4 -3.36 8.51 -5.46
CA ILE A 4 -4.73 8.18 -5.04
C ILE A 4 -4.63 7.41 -3.74
N ILE A 5 -5.25 7.92 -2.67
CA ILE A 5 -5.21 7.30 -1.35
C ILE A 5 -6.61 6.84 -0.92
N ASN A 6 -6.71 5.59 -0.44
CA ASN A 6 -7.95 5.00 0.02
C ASN A 6 -7.80 4.38 1.40
N LEU A 7 -8.83 4.52 2.22
CA LEU A 7 -8.96 3.78 3.48
C LEU A 7 -9.51 2.39 3.17
N ALA A 8 -8.88 1.34 3.70
CA ALA A 8 -9.39 -0.01 3.60
C ALA A 8 -9.16 -0.76 4.92
N LYS A 9 -10.22 -1.00 5.67
CA LYS A 9 -10.15 -1.61 7.01
C LYS A 9 -10.68 -3.05 7.04
N ASN A 10 -11.01 -3.60 5.88
CA ASN A 10 -11.50 -4.98 5.75
C ASN A 10 -11.27 -5.47 4.31
N PRO A 11 -11.47 -6.78 4.03
CA PRO A 11 -11.24 -7.30 2.69
C PRO A 11 -12.11 -6.66 1.62
N THR A 12 -13.37 -6.36 1.92
CA THR A 12 -14.30 -5.76 0.96
C THR A 12 -13.77 -4.41 0.46
N GLY A 13 -13.38 -3.52 1.39
CA GLY A 13 -12.82 -2.21 1.04
C GLY A 13 -11.52 -2.32 0.26
N SER A 14 -10.64 -3.24 0.68
CA SER A 14 -9.38 -3.48 -0.02
C SER A 14 -9.61 -3.99 -1.44
N ASN A 15 -10.54 -4.90 -1.63
CA ASN A 15 -10.84 -5.46 -2.95
C ASN A 15 -11.47 -4.42 -3.87
N VAL A 16 -12.28 -3.50 -3.35
CA VAL A 16 -12.81 -2.37 -4.12
C VAL A 16 -11.67 -1.47 -4.59
N SER A 17 -10.75 -1.12 -3.68
CA SER A 17 -9.58 -0.29 -4.02
C SER A 17 -8.71 -0.94 -5.08
N LEU A 18 -8.48 -2.25 -4.99
CA LEU A 18 -7.69 -2.98 -5.98
C LEU A 18 -8.42 -3.08 -7.34
N ARG A 19 -9.74 -3.17 -7.32
CA ARG A 19 -10.52 -3.14 -8.56
C ARG A 19 -10.34 -1.82 -9.30
N ILE A 20 -10.41 -0.71 -8.57
CA ILE A 20 -10.19 0.62 -9.13
C ILE A 20 -8.77 0.72 -9.72
N LEU A 21 -7.78 0.25 -8.98
CA LEU A 21 -6.40 0.21 -9.43
C LEU A 21 -6.26 -0.60 -10.72
N ASN A 22 -6.93 -1.75 -10.81
CA ASN A 22 -6.84 -2.64 -11.96
C ASN A 22 -7.58 -2.11 -13.20
N GLU A 23 -8.56 -1.24 -13.03
CA GLU A 23 -9.24 -0.58 -14.14
C GLU A 23 -8.41 0.54 -14.77
N ASP A 24 -7.36 0.95 -14.09
CA ASP A 24 -6.42 1.97 -14.56
C ASP A 24 -5.29 1.29 -15.32
N ASP A 25 -5.15 1.57 -16.62
CA ASP A 25 -4.14 0.94 -17.47
C ASP A 25 -2.77 1.61 -17.39
N ASP A 26 -2.64 2.74 -16.70
CA ASP A 26 -1.35 3.39 -16.51
C ASP A 26 -0.42 2.56 -15.65
N GLU A 27 0.89 2.68 -15.91
CA GLU A 27 1.89 2.11 -14.99
C GLU A 27 1.77 2.77 -13.62
N LYS A 28 1.81 1.97 -12.58
CA LYS A 28 1.64 2.46 -11.22
C LYS A 28 2.39 1.64 -10.20
N ASP A 29 2.68 2.29 -9.09
CA ASP A 29 3.21 1.65 -7.89
C ASP A 29 2.15 1.67 -6.80
N LEU A 30 2.12 0.64 -5.98
CA LEU A 30 1.20 0.53 -4.85
C LEU A 30 1.96 0.62 -3.54
N LEU A 31 1.45 1.43 -2.61
CA LEU A 31 1.86 1.42 -1.21
C LEU A 31 0.70 0.89 -0.38
N PHE A 32 0.94 -0.16 0.40
CA PHE A 32 -0.05 -0.69 1.34
C PHE A 32 0.49 -0.53 2.76
N VAL A 33 -0.21 0.25 3.59
CA VAL A 33 0.19 0.51 4.98
C VAL A 33 -0.80 -0.18 5.92
N LEU A 34 -0.31 -1.16 6.67
CA LEU A 34 -1.12 -1.98 7.56
C LEU A 34 -0.62 -1.88 9.01
N ASN A 35 -1.48 -1.39 9.90
CA ASN A 35 -1.23 -1.35 11.34
C ASN A 35 -2.13 -2.33 12.06
N ASP A 36 -1.68 -2.77 13.24
CA ASP A 36 -2.47 -3.60 14.15
C ASP A 36 -2.65 -2.94 15.53
N ASN A 37 -2.82 -1.62 15.53
CA ASN A 37 -3.09 -0.86 16.76
C ASN A 37 -4.47 -1.22 17.31
N ILE A 38 -4.74 -0.83 18.56
CA ILE A 38 -6.00 -1.19 19.24
C ILE A 38 -7.23 -0.82 18.40
N ALA A 39 -7.23 0.37 17.81
CA ALA A 39 -8.35 0.85 17.00
C ALA A 39 -8.52 0.09 15.67
N ASP A 40 -7.47 -0.59 15.18
CA ASP A 40 -7.53 -1.42 13.97
C ASP A 40 -8.00 -2.84 14.25
N GLY A 41 -7.94 -3.26 15.53
CA GLY A 41 -8.02 -4.67 15.87
C GLY A 41 -6.66 -5.35 15.72
N PHE A 42 -6.33 -6.25 16.65
CA PHE A 42 -5.01 -6.92 16.63
C PHE A 42 -4.93 -8.02 15.58
N ASP A 43 -6.07 -8.58 15.19
CA ASP A 43 -6.11 -9.67 14.22
C ASP A 43 -6.12 -9.11 12.80
N VAL A 44 -5.03 -9.34 12.07
CA VAL A 44 -4.90 -8.89 10.69
C VAL A 44 -5.05 -10.05 9.68
N SER A 45 -5.54 -11.20 10.13
CA SER A 45 -5.72 -12.36 9.25
C SER A 45 -6.65 -12.10 8.07
N TRP A 46 -7.50 -11.06 8.16
CA TRP A 46 -8.39 -10.67 7.07
C TRP A 46 -7.65 -10.31 5.78
N ILE A 47 -6.35 -10.02 5.86
CA ILE A 47 -5.56 -9.71 4.65
C ILE A 47 -5.50 -10.90 3.70
N TRP A 48 -5.68 -12.14 4.21
CA TRP A 48 -5.67 -13.35 3.39
C TRP A 48 -6.90 -13.46 2.49
N ASP A 49 -7.94 -12.67 2.76
CA ASP A 49 -9.14 -12.59 1.93
C ASP A 49 -9.08 -11.47 0.88
N ILE A 50 -7.97 -10.73 0.84
CA ILE A 50 -7.77 -9.71 -0.20
C ILE A 50 -7.30 -10.39 -1.48
N ASN A 51 -7.87 -9.98 -2.61
CA ASN A 51 -7.51 -10.52 -3.91
C ASN A 51 -6.42 -9.68 -4.57
N PHE A 52 -5.17 -10.14 -4.46
CA PHE A 52 -4.03 -9.50 -5.12
C PHE A 52 -3.69 -10.15 -6.48
N ASN A 53 -4.54 -11.03 -6.98
CA ASN A 53 -4.27 -11.72 -8.24
C ASN A 53 -4.43 -10.79 -9.44
N ASN A 54 -3.55 -10.96 -10.44
CA ASN A 54 -3.68 -10.29 -11.73
C ASN A 54 -3.70 -8.75 -11.64
N LEU A 55 -2.80 -8.18 -10.85
CA LEU A 55 -2.66 -6.72 -10.76
C LEU A 55 -2.20 -6.13 -12.10
N ASN A 56 -2.96 -5.17 -12.62
CA ASN A 56 -2.75 -4.59 -13.95
C ASN A 56 -1.71 -3.46 -13.91
N ASN A 57 -0.59 -3.65 -14.57
CA ASN A 57 0.48 -2.65 -14.71
C ASN A 57 0.98 -2.07 -13.39
N VAL A 58 1.02 -2.92 -12.35
CA VAL A 58 1.66 -2.57 -11.08
C VAL A 58 3.13 -2.96 -11.19
N THR A 59 4.02 -1.96 -11.19
CA THR A 59 5.45 -2.20 -11.41
C THR A 59 6.17 -2.62 -10.15
N ARG A 60 5.71 -2.18 -8.98
CA ARG A 60 6.21 -2.66 -7.70
C ARG A 60 5.23 -2.30 -6.58
N ILE A 61 5.41 -2.97 -5.43
CA ILE A 61 4.57 -2.76 -4.26
C ILE A 61 5.46 -2.46 -3.07
N VAL A 62 5.21 -1.34 -2.41
CA VAL A 62 5.86 -0.95 -1.16
C VAL A 62 4.89 -1.23 -0.03
N THR A 63 5.35 -1.83 1.05
CA THR A 63 4.51 -2.06 2.23
C THR A 63 5.09 -1.37 3.45
N SER A 64 4.23 -0.95 4.38
CA SER A 64 4.67 -0.30 5.61
C SER A 64 3.65 -0.48 6.73
N GLY A 65 3.90 0.14 7.87
CA GLY A 65 3.09 0.00 9.07
C GLY A 65 3.65 -1.06 10.01
N THR A 66 2.98 -1.25 11.14
CA THR A 66 3.42 -2.23 12.15
C THR A 66 3.43 -3.66 11.62
N ARG A 67 2.61 -3.93 10.59
CA ARG A 67 2.51 -5.26 9.97
C ARG A 67 2.99 -5.24 8.52
N ALA A 68 4.01 -4.44 8.24
CA ALA A 68 4.59 -4.31 6.89
C ALA A 68 5.02 -5.65 6.29
N TYR A 69 5.61 -6.52 7.10
CA TYR A 69 6.08 -7.83 6.62
C TYR A 69 4.94 -8.81 6.39
N ASP A 70 3.88 -8.74 7.20
CA ASP A 70 2.72 -9.62 7.02
C ASP A 70 2.03 -9.37 5.69
N ILE A 71 1.80 -8.10 5.35
CA ILE A 71 1.17 -7.77 4.08
C ILE A 71 2.11 -8.06 2.89
N ALA A 72 3.43 -7.89 3.07
CA ALA A 72 4.39 -8.25 2.03
C ALA A 72 4.36 -9.75 1.74
N ILE A 73 4.32 -10.58 2.78
CA ILE A 73 4.22 -12.05 2.63
C ILE A 73 2.92 -12.41 1.92
N ARG A 74 1.80 -11.78 2.32
CA ARG A 74 0.51 -12.03 1.68
C ARG A 74 0.56 -11.74 0.18
N ILE A 75 1.13 -10.61 -0.20
CA ILE A 75 1.24 -10.22 -1.61
C ILE A 75 2.13 -11.20 -2.38
N LYS A 76 3.25 -11.60 -1.78
CA LYS A 76 4.16 -12.57 -2.37
C LYS A 76 3.44 -13.90 -2.64
N THR A 77 2.65 -14.38 -1.67
CA THR A 77 1.95 -15.66 -1.82
C THR A 77 0.86 -15.62 -2.88
N SER A 78 0.41 -14.43 -3.29
CA SER A 78 -0.56 -14.30 -4.38
C SER A 78 0.08 -14.44 -5.77
N GLY A 79 1.41 -14.50 -5.83
CA GLY A 79 2.14 -14.67 -7.08
C GLY A 79 2.83 -13.41 -7.60
N PHE A 80 2.71 -12.29 -6.90
CA PHE A 80 3.43 -11.07 -7.29
C PHE A 80 4.94 -11.29 -7.08
N PRO A 81 5.81 -10.86 -8.01
CA PRO A 81 7.25 -11.12 -7.91
C PRO A 81 7.85 -10.56 -6.61
N ALA A 82 8.52 -11.42 -5.85
CA ALA A 82 9.09 -11.06 -4.55
C ALA A 82 10.10 -9.92 -4.65
N GLU A 83 10.89 -9.88 -5.73
CA GLU A 83 11.89 -8.84 -5.95
C GLU A 83 11.30 -7.46 -6.20
N LYS A 84 10.00 -7.39 -6.43
CA LYS A 84 9.26 -6.12 -6.64
C LYS A 84 8.43 -5.73 -5.43
N ILE A 85 8.62 -6.40 -4.30
CA ILE A 85 7.94 -6.09 -3.03
C ILE A 85 8.98 -5.53 -2.07
N GLU A 86 8.74 -4.33 -1.54
CA GLU A 86 9.67 -3.63 -0.66
C GLU A 86 9.00 -3.30 0.68
N PRO A 87 9.23 -4.10 1.73
CA PRO A 87 8.69 -3.79 3.05
C PRO A 87 9.58 -2.82 3.83
N TYR A 88 8.95 -1.84 4.48
CA TYR A 88 9.62 -0.87 5.35
C TYR A 88 8.83 -0.71 6.64
N LEU A 89 9.45 -0.91 7.79
CA LEU A 89 8.81 -0.59 9.06
C LEU A 89 8.67 0.92 9.24
N ASP A 90 9.63 1.69 8.74
CA ASP A 90 9.60 3.15 8.79
C ASP A 90 8.77 3.70 7.63
N LEU A 91 7.66 4.34 7.96
CA LEU A 91 6.72 4.88 6.97
C LEU A 91 7.36 5.96 6.09
N LYS A 92 8.23 6.80 6.63
CA LYS A 92 8.91 7.83 5.84
C LYS A 92 9.81 7.22 4.78
N GLU A 93 10.52 6.16 5.13
CA GLU A 93 11.37 5.44 4.18
C GLU A 93 10.54 4.76 3.09
N ALA A 94 9.37 4.22 3.47
CA ALA A 94 8.45 3.63 2.52
C ALA A 94 7.97 4.67 1.50
N VAL A 95 7.57 5.84 1.97
CA VAL A 95 7.09 6.92 1.11
C VAL A 95 8.21 7.45 0.21
N LYS A 96 9.43 7.58 0.74
CA LYS A 96 10.58 7.97 -0.08
C LYS A 96 10.83 6.97 -1.20
N SER A 97 10.76 5.68 -0.88
CA SER A 97 10.92 4.64 -1.89
C SER A 97 9.82 4.71 -2.95
N LEU A 98 8.58 4.91 -2.53
CA LEU A 98 7.44 5.03 -3.43
C LEU A 98 7.67 6.12 -4.49
N TYR A 99 8.23 7.25 -4.08
CA TYR A 99 8.43 8.40 -4.96
C TYR A 99 9.77 8.43 -5.70
N LYS A 100 10.54 7.33 -5.66
CA LYS A 100 11.76 7.20 -6.46
C LYS A 100 11.47 7.15 -7.96
N THR A 101 10.27 6.72 -8.33
CA THR A 101 9.83 6.64 -9.71
C THR A 101 8.75 7.70 -9.97
N SER A 102 8.50 7.98 -11.25
CA SER A 102 7.50 8.98 -11.66
C SER A 102 6.16 8.36 -12.05
N THR A 103 5.97 7.08 -11.80
CA THR A 103 4.69 6.41 -12.08
C THR A 103 3.58 6.93 -11.16
N LYS A 104 2.33 6.70 -11.59
CA LYS A 104 1.16 6.99 -10.76
C LYS A 104 1.21 6.17 -9.47
N LYS A 105 0.71 6.72 -8.37
CA LYS A 105 0.75 6.07 -7.06
C LYS A 105 -0.65 5.77 -6.53
N TYR A 106 -0.84 4.53 -6.08
CA TYR A 106 -2.01 4.11 -5.33
C TYR A 106 -1.59 3.78 -3.92
N VAL A 107 -2.33 4.28 -2.94
CA VAL A 107 -2.04 4.08 -1.53
C VAL A 107 -3.27 3.51 -0.85
N ILE A 108 -3.11 2.39 -0.17
CA ILE A 108 -4.15 1.77 0.64
C ILE A 108 -3.64 1.75 2.08
N ALA A 109 -4.41 2.30 3.00
CA ALA A 109 -4.04 2.37 4.41
C ALA A 109 -5.23 2.01 5.28
N ASN A 110 -5.01 1.25 6.35
CA ASN A 110 -6.09 0.97 7.28
C ASN A 110 -6.26 2.12 8.29
N TYR A 111 -7.14 1.95 9.28
CA TYR A 111 -7.66 3.05 10.09
C TYR A 111 -6.56 3.93 10.71
N THR A 112 -5.70 3.35 11.56
CA THR A 112 -4.68 4.14 12.26
C THR A 112 -3.50 4.51 11.36
N ALA A 113 -3.39 3.89 10.19
CA ALA A 113 -2.33 4.17 9.23
C ALA A 113 -2.66 5.37 8.34
N LEU A 114 -3.94 5.71 8.18
CA LEU A 114 -4.37 6.70 7.18
C LEU A 114 -3.79 8.10 7.44
N LEU A 115 -3.96 8.65 8.65
CA LEU A 115 -3.48 9.99 8.96
C LEU A 115 -1.95 10.10 8.92
N PRO A 116 -1.18 9.18 9.53
CA PRO A 116 0.28 9.21 9.41
C PRO A 116 0.75 9.10 7.96
N THR A 117 0.07 8.28 7.16
CA THR A 117 0.42 8.12 5.75
C THR A 117 0.18 9.40 4.98
N ARG A 118 -0.97 10.05 5.17
CA ARG A 118 -1.26 11.35 4.56
C ARG A 118 -0.22 12.39 4.94
N GLN A 119 0.18 12.41 6.20
CA GLN A 119 1.19 13.35 6.68
C GLN A 119 2.55 13.09 6.02
N ALA A 120 2.96 11.83 5.93
CA ALA A 120 4.22 11.46 5.28
C ALA A 120 4.22 11.82 3.79
N LEU A 121 3.09 11.61 3.10
CA LEU A 121 2.93 12.01 1.69
C LEU A 121 3.05 13.52 1.52
N LYS A 122 2.44 14.28 2.42
CA LYS A 122 2.51 15.74 2.39
C LYS A 122 3.95 16.23 2.61
N GLU A 123 4.67 15.65 3.55
CA GLU A 123 6.06 15.99 3.83
C GLU A 123 6.97 15.73 2.63
N ILE A 124 6.84 14.60 1.97
CA ILE A 124 7.67 14.27 0.81
C ILE A 124 7.37 15.22 -0.36
N LYS A 125 6.12 15.60 -0.54
CA LYS A 125 5.73 16.58 -1.56
C LYS A 125 6.39 17.93 -1.30
N ASN A 126 6.41 18.38 -0.05
CA ASN A 126 7.04 19.66 0.33
C ASN A 126 8.54 19.62 0.13
N GLU A 127 9.20 18.52 0.46
CA GLU A 127 10.64 18.34 0.26
C GLU A 127 11.03 18.38 -1.21
N ARG A 128 10.14 17.97 -2.11
CA ARG A 128 10.41 17.91 -3.56
C ARG A 128 10.12 19.23 -4.28
N ASN A 129 9.43 20.12 -3.62
CA ASN A 129 9.17 21.46 -4.13
C ASN A 129 10.23 22.43 -3.65
#